data_48101ac539728ee2e4ee44a5e3305399
#
_entry.id   48101ac539728ee2e4ee44a5e3305399
#
_cell.length_a   1.000
_cell.length_b   1.000
_cell.length_c   1.000
_cell.angle_alpha   90.00
_cell.angle_beta   90.00
_cell.angle_gamma   90.00
#
_symmetry.space_group_name_H-M   'P 1'
#
loop_
_entity.id
_entity.type
_entity.pdbx_description
1 polymer ?
#
loop_
_entity_poly.entity_id
_entity_poly.type
_entity_poly.pdbx_seq_one_letter_code
_entity_poly.pdbx_strand_id
1 'polypeptide(L)'
;MKQKGVLGELVRARLTSAEYDGLTKETVEKFYIEEYGQLPPPFEIIHSDKLQIGEESGFNGTAVHFFDENQGINEVYVINRGTEGDLSKFAELGEKWLETLKKYKQNPENLREIVFSGNEDIYTDAYEVLLGDDQSQIRDNQKFKNEVIQKVNEKNLSTKPVFFLDAHSLGGNQGQTLMVTSGDLFTDVNVYNDAPMNVYNIVRMHDKIRKTVEDKYGILADEHDIYKIKPSELYSILDTELGSYASKITYYRNEEDLLTNLTLPYAY
;
A
#
# COMPACT_ATOMS: atom_id res chain seq x y z
N MET A 1 -0.99 24.00 -3.51
CA MET A 1 -0.28 23.93 -2.20
C MET A 1 -0.82 22.69 -1.51
N LYS A 2 0.04 21.74 -1.11
CA LYS A 2 -0.38 20.61 -0.28
C LYS A 2 -0.94 21.16 1.04
N GLN A 3 -2.03 20.58 1.52
CA GLN A 3 -2.61 20.96 2.81
C GLN A 3 -1.62 20.59 3.92
N LYS A 4 -1.24 21.57 4.75
CA LYS A 4 -0.32 21.34 5.85
C LYS A 4 -1.11 20.71 6.99
N GLY A 5 -0.94 19.39 7.18
CA GLY A 5 -1.59 18.65 8.26
C GLY A 5 -0.95 18.88 9.63
N VAL A 6 -1.55 18.27 10.66
CA VAL A 6 -1.03 18.22 12.05
C VAL A 6 0.36 17.59 12.10
N LEU A 7 0.60 16.56 11.26
CA LEU A 7 1.89 15.90 11.14
C LEU A 7 2.64 16.36 9.89
N GLY A 8 3.87 16.84 10.08
CA GLY A 8 4.83 17.07 9.00
C GLY A 8 5.45 15.77 8.49
N GLU A 9 6.09 15.83 7.33
CA GLU A 9 6.67 14.68 6.63
C GLU A 9 7.65 13.87 7.49
N LEU A 10 8.49 14.55 8.29
CA LEU A 10 9.46 13.88 9.15
C LEU A 10 8.77 13.03 10.24
N VAL A 11 7.74 13.56 10.88
CA VAL A 11 7.00 12.80 11.91
C VAL A 11 6.25 11.63 11.27
N ARG A 12 5.63 11.82 10.10
CA ARG A 12 4.96 10.77 9.34
C ARG A 12 5.93 9.63 9.01
N ALA A 13 7.13 9.95 8.50
CA ALA A 13 8.16 8.95 8.20
C ALA A 13 8.60 8.17 9.45
N ARG A 14 8.78 8.87 10.60
CA ARG A 14 9.15 8.24 11.86
C ARG A 14 8.05 7.33 12.41
N LEU A 15 6.78 7.72 12.30
CA LEU A 15 5.64 6.89 12.70
C LEU A 15 5.54 5.65 11.82
N THR A 16 5.74 5.79 10.50
CA THR A 16 5.75 4.67 9.56
C THR A 16 6.88 3.67 9.89
N SER A 17 8.05 4.16 10.27
CA SER A 17 9.15 3.29 10.73
C SER A 17 8.84 2.62 12.07
N ALA A 18 8.25 3.35 13.02
CA ALA A 18 7.93 2.83 14.35
C ALA A 18 6.80 1.79 14.36
N GLU A 19 6.01 1.73 13.28
CA GLU A 19 4.93 0.75 13.14
C GLU A 19 5.45 -0.70 13.17
N TYR A 20 6.70 -0.93 12.78
CA TYR A 20 7.32 -2.27 12.85
C TYR A 20 7.48 -2.78 14.28
N ASP A 21 7.63 -1.89 15.25
CA ASP A 21 7.71 -2.21 16.70
C ASP A 21 6.35 -2.13 17.40
N GLY A 22 5.28 -1.83 16.65
CA GLY A 22 3.94 -1.55 17.17
C GLY A 22 3.81 -0.11 17.65
N LEU A 23 3.03 0.68 16.93
CA LEU A 23 2.84 2.10 17.24
C LEU A 23 2.01 2.29 18.51
N THR A 24 2.58 2.96 19.51
CA THR A 24 1.92 3.26 20.79
C THR A 24 1.62 4.75 20.93
N LYS A 25 0.77 5.08 21.91
CA LYS A 25 0.45 6.46 22.23
C LYS A 25 1.69 7.24 22.65
N GLU A 26 2.54 6.63 23.47
CA GLU A 26 3.80 7.19 23.95
C GLU A 26 4.75 7.50 22.79
N THR A 27 4.79 6.63 21.76
CA THR A 27 5.63 6.83 20.57
C THR A 27 5.15 8.02 19.75
N VAL A 28 3.84 8.16 19.54
CA VAL A 28 3.25 9.30 18.81
C VAL A 28 3.52 10.61 19.58
N GLU A 29 3.25 10.64 20.89
CA GLU A 29 3.50 11.81 21.73
C GLU A 29 4.99 12.21 21.72
N LYS A 30 5.89 11.24 21.88
CA LYS A 30 7.34 11.46 21.84
C LYS A 30 7.78 12.13 20.55
N PHE A 31 7.41 11.57 19.40
CA PHE A 31 7.85 12.11 18.12
C PHE A 31 7.25 13.49 17.84
N TYR A 32 6.02 13.72 18.27
CA TYR A 32 5.38 15.01 18.15
C TYR A 32 6.07 16.07 19.00
N ILE A 33 6.38 15.75 20.28
CA ILE A 33 7.07 16.68 21.20
C ILE A 33 8.49 16.99 20.70
N GLU A 34 9.22 15.99 20.24
CA GLU A 34 10.58 16.18 19.72
C GLU A 34 10.60 17.12 18.50
N GLU A 35 9.59 17.07 17.64
CA GLU A 35 9.52 17.91 16.45
C GLU A 35 8.95 19.31 16.73
N TYR A 36 7.87 19.40 17.52
CA TYR A 36 7.11 20.64 17.67
C TYR A 36 7.27 21.32 19.03
N GLY A 37 7.93 20.69 20.01
CA GLY A 37 8.16 21.23 21.33
C GLY A 37 6.91 21.35 22.22
N GLN A 38 5.81 20.71 21.84
CA GLN A 38 4.52 20.75 22.53
C GLN A 38 3.80 19.41 22.45
N LEU A 39 2.79 19.22 23.31
CA LEU A 39 1.92 18.03 23.23
C LEU A 39 1.10 18.02 21.93
N PRO A 40 0.83 16.84 21.36
CA PRO A 40 -0.07 16.72 20.23
C PRO A 40 -1.51 17.11 20.61
N PRO A 41 -2.34 17.47 19.62
CA PRO A 41 -3.80 17.49 19.81
C PRO A 41 -4.30 16.13 20.32
N PRO A 42 -5.50 16.05 20.93
CA PRO A 42 -6.11 14.79 21.29
C PRO A 42 -6.13 13.84 20.11
N PHE A 43 -5.78 12.57 20.36
CA PHE A 43 -5.77 11.55 19.31
C PHE A 43 -6.09 10.16 19.85
N GLU A 44 -6.44 9.28 18.93
CA GLU A 44 -6.56 7.84 19.17
C GLU A 44 -5.80 7.06 18.13
N ILE A 45 -5.46 5.81 18.46
CA ILE A 45 -4.80 4.87 17.55
C ILE A 45 -5.76 3.70 17.30
N ILE A 46 -5.92 3.35 16.04
CA ILE A 46 -6.75 2.23 15.59
C ILE A 46 -5.80 1.24 14.92
N HIS A 47 -5.68 0.04 15.48
CA HIS A 47 -4.84 -1.04 14.94
C HIS A 47 -5.70 -2.10 14.25
N SER A 48 -5.22 -2.66 13.15
CA SER A 48 -5.92 -3.70 12.40
C SER A 48 -6.11 -4.99 13.21
N ASP A 49 -5.13 -5.39 14.03
CA ASP A 49 -5.19 -6.56 14.90
C ASP A 49 -6.31 -6.44 15.95
N LYS A 50 -6.56 -5.24 16.50
CA LYS A 50 -7.66 -4.99 17.44
C LYS A 50 -9.03 -5.08 16.78
N LEU A 51 -9.07 -5.03 15.46
CA LEU A 51 -10.27 -5.20 14.64
C LEU A 51 -10.37 -6.62 14.06
N GLN A 52 -9.43 -7.51 14.39
CA GLN A 52 -9.33 -8.86 13.85
C GLN A 52 -9.21 -8.86 12.31
N ILE A 53 -8.48 -7.89 11.78
CA ILE A 53 -8.21 -7.74 10.35
C ILE A 53 -6.74 -8.06 10.10
N GLY A 54 -6.47 -8.96 9.16
CA GLY A 54 -5.13 -9.34 8.76
C GLY A 54 -4.58 -10.60 9.43
N GLU A 55 -5.33 -11.27 10.31
CA GLU A 55 -4.86 -12.48 11.02
C GLU A 55 -4.46 -13.60 10.05
N GLU A 56 -5.20 -13.78 8.95
CA GLU A 56 -4.92 -14.81 7.96
C GLU A 56 -4.01 -14.31 6.82
N SER A 57 -4.17 -13.05 6.42
CA SER A 57 -3.45 -12.47 5.28
C SER A 57 -2.07 -11.92 5.63
N GLY A 58 -1.78 -11.72 6.92
CA GLY A 58 -0.57 -11.02 7.36
C GLY A 58 -0.61 -9.51 7.14
N PHE A 59 -1.76 -8.94 6.75
CA PHE A 59 -1.93 -7.48 6.66
C PHE A 59 -1.77 -6.84 8.03
N ASN A 60 -1.02 -5.74 8.08
CA ASN A 60 -0.87 -4.93 9.28
C ASN A 60 -0.97 -3.45 8.93
N GLY A 61 -1.92 -2.78 9.57
CA GLY A 61 -2.19 -1.37 9.37
C GLY A 61 -2.59 -0.69 10.68
N THR A 62 -2.18 0.55 10.80
CA THR A 62 -2.53 1.42 11.93
C THR A 62 -3.05 2.75 11.42
N ALA A 63 -4.03 3.34 12.09
CA ALA A 63 -4.45 4.70 11.85
C ALA A 63 -4.31 5.55 13.12
N VAL A 64 -3.74 6.74 12.97
CA VAL A 64 -3.69 7.77 14.03
C VAL A 64 -4.67 8.85 13.67
N HIS A 65 -5.71 9.03 14.49
CA HIS A 65 -6.75 10.02 14.29
C HIS A 65 -6.59 11.16 15.30
N PHE A 66 -6.20 12.34 14.82
CA PHE A 66 -6.15 13.57 15.59
C PHE A 66 -7.48 14.32 15.47
N PHE A 67 -8.01 14.80 16.61
CA PHE A 67 -9.29 15.52 16.62
C PHE A 67 -9.31 16.60 17.70
N ASP A 68 -9.69 17.81 17.30
CA ASP A 68 -9.96 18.93 18.19
C ASP A 68 -10.94 19.88 17.50
N GLU A 69 -12.19 19.87 17.92
CA GLU A 69 -13.22 20.73 17.34
C GLU A 69 -12.92 22.22 17.51
N ASN A 70 -12.29 22.62 18.64
CA ASN A 70 -11.98 24.01 18.90
C ASN A 70 -10.91 24.55 17.95
N GLN A 71 -10.03 23.67 17.49
CA GLN A 71 -8.96 24.00 16.53
C GLN A 71 -9.35 23.60 15.09
N GLY A 72 -10.52 23.01 14.88
CA GLY A 72 -10.96 22.51 13.57
C GLY A 72 -10.14 21.34 13.05
N ILE A 73 -9.52 20.56 13.96
CA ILE A 73 -8.68 19.40 13.61
C ILE A 73 -9.57 18.16 13.53
N ASN A 74 -9.51 17.47 12.39
CA ASN A 74 -10.07 16.14 12.18
C ASN A 74 -9.23 15.48 11.09
N GLU A 75 -8.09 14.87 11.48
CA GLU A 75 -7.09 14.35 10.56
C GLU A 75 -6.73 12.91 10.88
N VAL A 76 -6.73 12.07 9.87
CA VAL A 76 -6.48 10.63 9.97
C VAL A 76 -5.26 10.26 9.15
N TYR A 77 -4.27 9.69 9.78
CA TYR A 77 -3.05 9.18 9.16
C TYR A 77 -3.10 7.67 9.16
N VAL A 78 -3.37 7.09 7.99
CA VAL A 78 -3.37 5.64 7.78
C VAL A 78 -1.96 5.20 7.44
N ILE A 79 -1.45 4.21 8.15
CA ILE A 79 -0.09 3.70 7.99
C ILE A 79 -0.17 2.22 7.60
N ASN A 80 0.36 1.88 6.44
CA ASN A 80 0.47 0.51 5.97
C ASN A 80 1.91 0.03 6.12
N ARG A 81 2.09 -0.99 6.96
CA ARG A 81 3.37 -1.65 7.16
C ARG A 81 3.59 -2.73 6.10
N GLY A 82 4.82 -2.91 5.66
CA GLY A 82 5.22 -4.09 4.91
C GLY A 82 5.19 -5.36 5.78
N THR A 83 5.27 -6.52 5.13
CA THR A 83 5.29 -7.80 5.82
C THR A 83 6.53 -7.93 6.71
N GLU A 84 6.38 -8.49 7.91
CA GLU A 84 7.48 -8.92 8.75
C GLU A 84 8.14 -10.16 8.13
N GLY A 85 9.08 -9.96 7.23
CA GLY A 85 9.90 -11.03 6.68
C GLY A 85 11.34 -10.89 7.17
N ASP A 86 11.99 -12.01 7.45
CA ASP A 86 13.44 -12.04 7.65
C ASP A 86 14.11 -11.57 6.35
N LEU A 87 14.58 -10.31 6.33
CA LEU A 87 15.24 -9.70 5.18
C LEU A 87 16.42 -10.54 4.65
N SER A 88 17.02 -11.40 5.48
CA SER A 88 18.05 -12.36 5.06
C SER A 88 17.49 -13.41 4.11
N LYS A 89 16.26 -13.85 4.32
CA LYS A 89 15.55 -14.76 3.38
C LYS A 89 15.19 -14.06 2.08
N PHE A 90 14.85 -12.77 2.13
CA PHE A 90 14.62 -11.98 0.93
C PHE A 90 15.89 -11.75 0.11
N ALA A 91 17.05 -11.60 0.75
CA ALA A 91 18.32 -11.49 0.02
C ALA A 91 18.68 -12.81 -0.70
N GLU A 92 18.49 -13.95 -0.05
CA GLU A 92 18.70 -15.28 -0.64
C GLU A 92 17.70 -15.59 -1.76
N LEU A 93 16.43 -15.18 -1.58
CA LEU A 93 15.40 -15.22 -2.60
C LEU A 93 15.70 -14.26 -3.74
N GLY A 94 16.29 -13.09 -3.45
CA GLY A 94 16.64 -12.07 -4.44
C GLY A 94 17.66 -12.58 -5.47
N GLU A 95 18.67 -13.36 -5.08
CA GLU A 95 19.62 -13.96 -6.03
C GLU A 95 18.96 -15.00 -6.94
N LYS A 96 18.18 -15.91 -6.37
CA LYS A 96 17.41 -16.90 -7.14
C LYS A 96 16.36 -16.23 -8.04
N TRP A 97 15.75 -15.18 -7.55
CA TRP A 97 14.80 -14.37 -8.28
C TRP A 97 15.43 -13.65 -9.48
N LEU A 98 16.59 -13.04 -9.30
CA LEU A 98 17.34 -12.42 -10.39
C LEU A 98 17.74 -13.43 -11.49
N GLU A 99 18.06 -14.67 -11.12
CA GLU A 99 18.28 -15.75 -12.08
C GLU A 99 16.97 -16.14 -12.82
N THR A 100 15.87 -16.19 -12.09
CA THR A 100 14.56 -16.49 -12.69
C THR A 100 14.12 -15.38 -13.64
N LEU A 101 14.29 -14.10 -13.25
CA LEU A 101 14.02 -12.96 -14.12
C LEU A 101 14.94 -12.90 -15.36
N LYS A 102 16.19 -13.31 -15.23
CA LYS A 102 17.10 -13.42 -16.40
C LYS A 102 16.61 -14.48 -17.39
N LYS A 103 16.13 -15.62 -16.90
CA LYS A 103 15.50 -16.66 -17.73
C LYS A 103 14.18 -16.19 -18.35
N TYR A 104 13.41 -15.41 -17.60
CA TYR A 104 12.16 -14.81 -18.05
C TYR A 104 12.34 -13.77 -19.16
N LYS A 105 13.35 -12.89 -19.07
CA LYS A 105 13.67 -11.95 -20.15
C LYS A 105 13.94 -12.66 -21.49
N GLN A 106 14.33 -13.94 -21.43
CA GLN A 106 14.57 -14.75 -22.60
C GLN A 106 13.28 -15.46 -23.10
N ASN A 107 12.30 -15.69 -22.25
CA ASN A 107 11.05 -16.35 -22.62
C ASN A 107 9.87 -15.98 -21.69
N PRO A 108 9.21 -14.83 -21.93
CA PRO A 108 8.17 -14.29 -21.06
C PRO A 108 6.91 -15.16 -20.91
N GLU A 109 6.66 -16.04 -21.88
CA GLU A 109 5.45 -16.89 -21.91
C GLU A 109 5.51 -18.03 -20.89
N ASN A 110 6.70 -18.39 -20.41
CA ASN A 110 6.93 -19.49 -19.48
C ASN A 110 7.07 -19.07 -18.02
N LEU A 111 6.84 -17.79 -17.66
CA LEU A 111 6.97 -17.32 -16.28
C LEU A 111 6.13 -18.15 -15.30
N ARG A 112 4.95 -18.51 -15.73
CA ARG A 112 3.99 -19.30 -14.93
C ARG A 112 4.49 -20.71 -14.64
N GLU A 113 5.08 -21.41 -15.62
CA GLU A 113 5.66 -22.74 -15.42
C GLU A 113 6.92 -22.70 -14.52
N ILE A 114 7.73 -21.64 -14.64
CA ILE A 114 8.95 -21.47 -13.85
C ILE A 114 8.63 -21.20 -12.39
N VAL A 115 7.59 -20.44 -12.11
CA VAL A 115 7.16 -20.07 -10.76
C VAL A 115 6.46 -21.22 -10.05
N PHE A 116 5.63 -21.98 -10.74
CA PHE A 116 4.86 -23.10 -10.17
C PHE A 116 5.61 -24.45 -10.14
N SER A 117 6.80 -24.55 -10.72
CA SER A 117 7.57 -25.81 -10.78
C SER A 117 8.54 -26.03 -9.61
N GLY A 118 8.67 -25.10 -8.65
CA GLY A 118 9.60 -25.22 -7.52
C GLY A 118 8.93 -25.06 -6.16
N ASN A 119 9.05 -26.05 -5.28
CA ASN A 119 8.64 -26.14 -3.88
C ASN A 119 7.64 -25.07 -3.41
N GLU A 120 6.37 -25.47 -3.40
CA GLU A 120 5.18 -24.64 -3.39
C GLU A 120 5.05 -23.63 -2.24
N ASP A 121 5.56 -23.92 -1.03
CA ASP A 121 5.21 -23.13 0.15
C ASP A 121 6.02 -21.82 0.35
N ILE A 122 7.30 -21.81 0.00
CA ILE A 122 8.17 -20.63 0.24
C ILE A 122 8.16 -19.67 -0.95
N TYR A 123 7.97 -20.20 -2.16
CA TYR A 123 7.95 -19.40 -3.38
C TYR A 123 6.61 -18.70 -3.58
N THR A 124 5.52 -19.30 -3.16
CA THR A 124 4.17 -18.74 -3.29
C THR A 124 4.05 -17.46 -2.45
N ASP A 125 4.43 -17.51 -1.17
CA ASP A 125 4.36 -16.36 -0.27
C ASP A 125 5.26 -15.20 -0.73
N ALA A 126 6.51 -15.49 -1.09
CA ALA A 126 7.43 -14.46 -1.54
C ALA A 126 7.03 -13.90 -2.93
N TYR A 127 6.49 -14.74 -3.79
CA TYR A 127 6.05 -14.33 -5.12
C TYR A 127 4.77 -13.51 -5.07
N GLU A 128 3.77 -13.95 -4.32
CA GLU A 128 2.52 -13.21 -4.12
C GLU A 128 2.79 -11.86 -3.46
N VAL A 129 3.67 -11.85 -2.47
CA VAL A 129 4.07 -10.64 -1.75
C VAL A 129 4.91 -9.71 -2.62
N LEU A 130 5.93 -10.21 -3.35
CA LEU A 130 6.81 -9.38 -4.19
C LEU A 130 6.12 -8.90 -5.47
N LEU A 131 5.20 -9.67 -6.01
CA LEU A 131 4.43 -9.24 -7.18
C LEU A 131 3.20 -8.43 -6.79
N GLY A 132 2.92 -8.28 -5.49
CA GLY A 132 1.72 -7.60 -5.01
C GLY A 132 0.44 -8.30 -5.45
N ASP A 133 0.47 -9.60 -5.73
CA ASP A 133 -0.72 -10.39 -6.11
C ASP A 133 -1.45 -10.95 -4.89
N ASP A 134 -1.04 -10.57 -3.68
CA ASP A 134 -1.76 -10.90 -2.46
C ASP A 134 -3.07 -10.13 -2.36
N GLN A 135 -4.08 -10.65 -3.03
CA GLN A 135 -5.43 -10.09 -3.00
C GLN A 135 -6.03 -10.12 -1.60
N SER A 136 -5.58 -11.03 -0.71
CA SER A 136 -6.09 -11.14 0.65
C SER A 136 -5.67 -9.93 1.47
N GLN A 137 -4.40 -9.54 1.42
CA GLN A 137 -3.90 -8.34 2.11
C GLN A 137 -4.53 -7.06 1.56
N ILE A 138 -4.71 -6.95 0.24
CA ILE A 138 -5.38 -5.79 -0.36
C ILE A 138 -6.84 -5.69 0.11
N ARG A 139 -7.56 -6.81 0.18
CA ARG A 139 -8.94 -6.84 0.69
C ARG A 139 -9.01 -6.46 2.17
N ASP A 140 -8.07 -6.95 2.98
CA ASP A 140 -8.01 -6.61 4.39
C ASP A 140 -7.62 -5.15 4.60
N ASN A 141 -6.74 -4.58 3.78
CA ASN A 141 -6.46 -3.16 3.76
C ASN A 141 -7.72 -2.31 3.44
N GLN A 142 -8.53 -2.74 2.48
CA GLN A 142 -9.80 -2.08 2.18
C GLN A 142 -10.82 -2.21 3.34
N LYS A 143 -10.90 -3.37 4.01
CA LYS A 143 -11.72 -3.54 5.21
C LYS A 143 -11.23 -2.61 6.32
N PHE A 144 -9.93 -2.58 6.59
CA PHE A 144 -9.33 -1.72 7.61
C PHE A 144 -9.66 -0.25 7.35
N LYS A 145 -9.47 0.24 6.13
CA LYS A 145 -9.87 1.60 5.74
C LYS A 145 -11.34 1.87 6.06
N ASN A 146 -12.24 0.94 5.73
CA ASN A 146 -13.67 1.13 5.97
C ASN A 146 -14.00 1.20 7.47
N GLU A 147 -13.38 0.35 8.30
CA GLU A 147 -13.50 0.39 9.75
C GLU A 147 -12.97 1.70 10.34
N VAL A 148 -11.82 2.18 9.83
CA VAL A 148 -11.26 3.48 10.24
C VAL A 148 -12.25 4.61 9.93
N ILE A 149 -12.81 4.64 8.72
CA ILE A 149 -13.81 5.64 8.31
C ILE A 149 -15.04 5.58 9.24
N GLN A 150 -15.52 4.38 9.55
CA GLN A 150 -16.66 4.22 10.45
C GLN A 150 -16.35 4.78 11.84
N LYS A 151 -15.23 4.39 12.46
CA LYS A 151 -14.83 4.87 13.80
C LYS A 151 -14.63 6.39 13.86
N VAL A 152 -14.04 6.97 12.82
CA VAL A 152 -13.90 8.42 12.69
C VAL A 152 -15.25 9.12 12.64
N ASN A 153 -16.20 8.58 11.86
CA ASN A 153 -17.55 9.12 11.73
C ASN A 153 -18.38 8.98 13.02
N GLU A 154 -18.17 7.94 13.82
CA GLU A 154 -18.85 7.72 15.10
C GLU A 154 -18.57 8.85 16.12
N LYS A 155 -17.45 9.60 15.96
CA LYS A 155 -17.17 10.77 16.80
C LYS A 155 -18.08 11.97 16.53
N ASN A 156 -18.81 11.98 15.41
CA ASN A 156 -19.76 13.02 15.03
C ASN A 156 -19.19 14.46 15.12
N LEU A 157 -17.94 14.63 14.71
CA LEU A 157 -17.29 15.95 14.71
C LEU A 157 -17.88 16.82 13.60
N SER A 158 -17.97 18.13 13.86
CA SER A 158 -18.48 19.11 12.89
C SER A 158 -17.54 19.32 11.71
N THR A 159 -16.22 19.15 11.92
CA THR A 159 -15.20 19.24 10.88
C THR A 159 -15.11 17.92 10.10
N LYS A 160 -15.13 18.01 8.77
CA LYS A 160 -14.95 16.83 7.91
C LYS A 160 -13.56 16.23 8.08
N PRO A 161 -13.44 14.91 8.15
CA PRO A 161 -12.14 14.26 8.27
C PRO A 161 -11.30 14.43 7.00
N VAL A 162 -10.02 14.66 7.18
CA VAL A 162 -8.98 14.68 6.14
C VAL A 162 -8.11 13.45 6.31
N PHE A 163 -7.95 12.67 5.25
CA PHE A 163 -7.20 11.42 5.28
C PHE A 163 -5.84 11.57 4.60
N PHE A 164 -4.81 11.08 5.25
CA PHE A 164 -3.44 10.93 4.79
C PHE A 164 -3.07 9.45 4.78
N LEU A 165 -2.16 9.06 3.91
CA LEU A 165 -1.69 7.68 3.83
C LEU A 165 -0.17 7.67 3.81
N ASP A 166 0.40 6.79 4.63
CA ASP A 166 1.83 6.53 4.69
C ASP A 166 2.07 5.02 4.54
N ALA A 167 3.02 4.64 3.71
CA ALA A 167 3.25 3.25 3.41
C ALA A 167 4.75 2.95 3.20
N HIS A 168 5.21 1.78 3.63
CA HIS A 168 6.62 1.40 3.54
C HIS A 168 6.79 -0.01 3.00
N SER A 169 7.83 -0.24 2.18
CA SER A 169 8.20 -1.56 1.67
C SER A 169 7.05 -2.21 0.88
N LEU A 170 6.69 -3.44 1.19
CA LEU A 170 5.54 -4.12 0.59
C LEU A 170 4.21 -3.45 0.90
N GLY A 171 4.09 -2.81 2.08
CA GLY A 171 2.97 -1.93 2.40
C GLY A 171 2.84 -0.76 1.43
N GLY A 172 3.93 -0.39 0.73
CA GLY A 172 3.90 0.60 -0.34
C GLY A 172 3.01 0.21 -1.50
N ASN A 173 3.12 -1.03 -1.99
CA ASN A 173 2.21 -1.57 -3.01
C ASN A 173 0.76 -1.51 -2.54
N GLN A 174 0.49 -1.99 -1.32
CA GLN A 174 -0.85 -2.01 -0.74
C GLN A 174 -1.42 -0.59 -0.54
N GLY A 175 -0.60 0.34 -0.06
CA GLY A 175 -0.99 1.74 0.15
C GLY A 175 -1.31 2.45 -1.16
N GLN A 176 -0.49 2.28 -2.18
CA GLN A 176 -0.73 2.84 -3.50
C GLN A 176 -2.01 2.25 -4.12
N THR A 177 -2.19 0.92 -4.02
CA THR A 177 -3.42 0.26 -4.50
C THR A 177 -4.65 0.77 -3.73
N LEU A 178 -4.55 0.93 -2.40
CA LEU A 178 -5.62 1.48 -1.59
C LEU A 178 -5.98 2.90 -2.03
N MET A 179 -4.98 3.74 -2.27
CA MET A 179 -5.20 5.10 -2.74
C MET A 179 -5.98 5.13 -4.05
N VAL A 180 -5.51 4.42 -5.08
CA VAL A 180 -6.13 4.48 -6.41
C VAL A 180 -7.52 3.85 -6.45
N THR A 181 -7.81 2.92 -5.53
CA THR A 181 -9.13 2.26 -5.43
C THR A 181 -10.10 2.96 -4.47
N SER A 182 -9.64 3.99 -3.74
CA SER A 182 -10.44 4.72 -2.76
C SER A 182 -10.96 6.08 -3.25
N GLY A 183 -10.79 6.41 -4.53
CA GLY A 183 -11.19 7.68 -5.11
C GLY A 183 -10.43 8.85 -4.46
N ASP A 184 -11.14 9.92 -4.13
CA ASP A 184 -10.55 11.15 -3.58
C ASP A 184 -10.41 11.14 -2.04
N LEU A 185 -10.45 9.96 -1.40
CA LEU A 185 -10.37 9.87 0.05
C LEU A 185 -9.08 10.48 0.60
N PHE A 186 -7.93 10.07 0.03
CA PHE A 186 -6.64 10.52 0.51
C PHE A 186 -6.21 11.83 -0.15
N THR A 187 -5.82 12.79 0.70
CA THR A 187 -5.36 14.13 0.26
C THR A 187 -3.89 14.11 -0.11
N ASP A 188 -3.08 13.37 0.64
CA ASP A 188 -1.64 13.26 0.45
C ASP A 188 -1.15 11.87 0.87
N VAL A 189 -0.26 11.29 0.08
CA VAL A 189 0.26 9.94 0.24
C VAL A 189 1.78 9.96 0.21
N ASN A 190 2.42 9.42 1.24
CA ASN A 190 3.86 9.23 1.28
C ASN A 190 4.19 7.74 1.18
N VAL A 191 5.11 7.41 0.31
CA VAL A 191 5.53 6.03 0.08
C VAL A 191 7.03 5.93 0.23
N TYR A 192 7.49 5.06 1.12
CA TYR A 192 8.89 4.93 1.51
C TYR A 192 9.43 3.57 1.05
N ASN A 193 10.49 3.56 0.24
CA ASN A 193 11.16 2.35 -0.25
C ASN A 193 10.17 1.25 -0.67
N ASP A 194 9.29 1.60 -1.57
CA ASP A 194 8.10 0.83 -1.91
C ASP A 194 8.34 -0.29 -2.93
N ALA A 195 7.54 -1.33 -2.81
CA ALA A 195 7.27 -2.23 -3.93
C ALA A 195 6.26 -1.57 -4.89
N PRO A 196 6.47 -1.69 -6.21
CA PRO A 196 5.56 -1.11 -7.21
C PRO A 196 4.18 -1.77 -7.16
N MET A 197 3.15 -1.04 -7.60
CA MET A 197 1.82 -1.60 -7.79
C MET A 197 1.81 -2.66 -8.91
N ASN A 198 0.98 -3.68 -8.76
CA ASN A 198 0.74 -4.67 -9.80
C ASN A 198 -0.45 -4.23 -10.68
N VAL A 199 -0.24 -4.12 -12.00
CA VAL A 199 -1.27 -3.67 -12.95
C VAL A 199 -2.52 -4.54 -12.91
N TYR A 200 -2.38 -5.84 -12.72
CA TYR A 200 -3.53 -6.77 -12.69
C TYR A 200 -4.35 -6.60 -11.42
N ASN A 201 -3.70 -6.31 -10.28
CA ASN A 201 -4.39 -6.00 -9.03
C ASN A 201 -5.17 -4.69 -9.13
N ILE A 202 -4.59 -3.67 -9.74
CA ILE A 202 -5.30 -2.41 -9.99
C ILE A 202 -6.55 -2.67 -10.84
N VAL A 203 -6.42 -3.44 -11.92
CA VAL A 203 -7.56 -3.78 -12.79
C VAL A 203 -8.65 -4.50 -12.00
N ARG A 204 -8.30 -5.47 -11.17
CA ARG A 204 -9.27 -6.23 -10.37
C ARG A 204 -9.99 -5.39 -9.31
N MET A 205 -9.27 -4.47 -8.69
CA MET A 205 -9.75 -3.72 -7.53
C MET A 205 -10.38 -2.37 -7.86
N HIS A 206 -10.17 -1.84 -9.06
CA HIS A 206 -10.70 -0.55 -9.49
C HIS A 206 -11.89 -0.74 -10.44
N ASP A 207 -13.12 -0.56 -9.96
CA ASP A 207 -14.35 -0.90 -10.68
C ASP A 207 -14.43 -0.33 -12.11
N LYS A 208 -14.05 0.93 -12.31
CA LYS A 208 -14.11 1.58 -13.63
C LYS A 208 -13.06 0.99 -14.58
N ILE A 209 -11.85 0.77 -14.09
CA ILE A 209 -10.76 0.16 -14.90
C ILE A 209 -11.12 -1.27 -15.24
N ARG A 210 -11.59 -2.04 -14.24
CA ARG A 210 -12.04 -3.42 -14.45
C ARG A 210 -13.06 -3.51 -15.56
N LYS A 211 -14.14 -2.73 -15.47
CA LYS A 211 -15.18 -2.70 -16.48
C LYS A 211 -14.65 -2.32 -17.87
N THR A 212 -13.77 -1.33 -17.93
CA THR A 212 -13.15 -0.90 -19.20
C THR A 212 -12.33 -2.02 -19.84
N VAL A 213 -11.58 -2.79 -19.03
CA VAL A 213 -10.75 -3.91 -19.48
C VAL A 213 -11.65 -5.09 -19.92
N GLU A 214 -12.64 -5.44 -19.12
CA GLU A 214 -13.59 -6.51 -19.41
C GLU A 214 -14.34 -6.24 -20.72
N ASP A 215 -14.85 -5.02 -20.90
CA ASP A 215 -15.56 -4.60 -22.12
C ASP A 215 -14.65 -4.61 -23.36
N LYS A 216 -13.38 -4.17 -23.20
CA LYS A 216 -12.44 -4.07 -24.33
C LYS A 216 -11.92 -5.43 -24.79
N TYR A 217 -11.65 -6.34 -23.86
CA TYR A 217 -10.98 -7.61 -24.17
C TYR A 217 -11.93 -8.83 -24.15
N GLY A 218 -13.17 -8.65 -23.70
CA GLY A 218 -14.16 -9.73 -23.63
C GLY A 218 -13.80 -10.82 -22.61
N ILE A 219 -13.19 -10.44 -21.50
CA ILE A 219 -12.74 -11.31 -20.41
C ILE A 219 -13.41 -10.93 -19.09
N LEU A 220 -13.28 -11.77 -18.06
CA LEU A 220 -13.54 -11.42 -16.67
C LEU A 220 -12.20 -11.17 -15.96
N ALA A 221 -12.05 -10.00 -15.36
CA ALA A 221 -10.78 -9.62 -14.73
C ALA A 221 -10.42 -10.48 -13.50
N ASP A 222 -11.40 -11.06 -12.84
CA ASP A 222 -11.19 -11.96 -11.69
C ASP A 222 -10.71 -13.36 -12.10
N GLU A 223 -10.72 -13.68 -13.40
CA GLU A 223 -10.26 -14.94 -13.92
C GLU A 223 -8.78 -14.88 -14.35
N HIS A 224 -8.21 -16.06 -14.61
CA HIS A 224 -6.84 -16.16 -15.11
C HIS A 224 -6.62 -15.52 -16.48
N ASP A 225 -7.67 -15.22 -17.20
CA ASP A 225 -7.59 -14.68 -18.56
C ASP A 225 -7.02 -13.28 -18.62
N ILE A 226 -7.06 -12.52 -17.51
CA ILE A 226 -6.43 -11.20 -17.42
C ILE A 226 -4.92 -11.27 -17.71
N TYR A 227 -4.24 -12.34 -17.32
CA TYR A 227 -2.81 -12.53 -17.56
C TYR A 227 -2.44 -12.76 -19.03
N LYS A 228 -3.43 -12.99 -19.92
CA LYS A 228 -3.22 -13.03 -21.37
C LYS A 228 -3.05 -11.65 -21.98
N ILE A 229 -3.46 -10.59 -21.24
CA ILE A 229 -3.28 -9.20 -21.65
C ILE A 229 -1.90 -8.75 -21.22
N LYS A 230 -1.12 -8.19 -22.14
CA LYS A 230 0.22 -7.68 -21.80
C LYS A 230 0.10 -6.45 -20.91
N PRO A 231 0.96 -6.28 -19.87
CA PRO A 231 0.96 -5.09 -19.02
C PRO A 231 0.97 -3.79 -19.81
N SER A 232 1.76 -3.72 -20.89
CA SER A 232 1.85 -2.52 -21.74
C SER A 232 0.53 -2.13 -22.43
N GLU A 233 -0.39 -3.06 -22.59
CA GLU A 233 -1.72 -2.78 -23.14
C GLU A 233 -2.67 -2.19 -22.09
N LEU A 234 -2.39 -2.44 -20.81
CA LEU A 234 -3.15 -1.92 -19.67
C LEU A 234 -2.70 -0.51 -19.29
N TYR A 235 -1.42 -0.16 -19.46
CA TYR A 235 -0.88 1.14 -19.03
C TYR A 235 -1.66 2.32 -19.57
N SER A 236 -2.05 2.30 -20.84
CA SER A 236 -2.82 3.43 -21.42
C SER A 236 -4.18 3.63 -20.77
N ILE A 237 -4.80 2.53 -20.29
CA ILE A 237 -6.08 2.57 -19.57
C ILE A 237 -5.84 3.12 -18.17
N LEU A 238 -4.81 2.58 -17.48
CA LEU A 238 -4.45 3.03 -16.14
C LEU A 238 -4.05 4.51 -16.12
N ASP A 239 -3.20 4.95 -17.03
CA ASP A 239 -2.76 6.36 -17.13
C ASP A 239 -3.95 7.30 -17.31
N THR A 240 -4.92 6.91 -18.11
CA THR A 240 -6.12 7.72 -18.35
C THR A 240 -6.95 7.89 -17.07
N GLU A 241 -7.09 6.83 -16.28
CA GLU A 241 -7.93 6.82 -15.09
C GLU A 241 -7.18 7.29 -13.83
N LEU A 242 -5.90 6.98 -13.72
CA LEU A 242 -5.11 7.18 -12.50
C LEU A 242 -4.18 8.40 -12.55
N GLY A 243 -3.99 9.03 -13.71
CA GLY A 243 -3.03 10.13 -13.85
C GLY A 243 -3.26 11.30 -12.90
N SER A 244 -4.50 11.53 -12.43
CA SER A 244 -4.81 12.56 -11.44
C SER A 244 -4.23 12.27 -10.05
N TYR A 245 -3.97 11.00 -9.72
CA TYR A 245 -3.43 10.59 -8.42
C TYR A 245 -1.93 10.87 -8.30
N ALA A 246 -1.19 10.95 -9.39
CA ALA A 246 0.26 11.18 -9.39
C ALA A 246 0.66 12.44 -8.60
N SER A 247 -0.18 13.48 -8.62
CA SER A 247 0.07 14.72 -7.87
C SER A 247 -0.10 14.59 -6.36
N LYS A 248 -0.73 13.53 -5.88
CA LYS A 248 -0.98 13.26 -4.46
C LYS A 248 0.10 12.40 -3.82
N ILE A 249 0.90 11.68 -4.62
CA ILE A 249 1.92 10.74 -4.13
C ILE A 249 3.28 11.43 -4.06
N THR A 250 3.98 11.22 -2.95
CA THR A 250 5.39 11.54 -2.80
C THR A 250 6.16 10.26 -2.52
N TYR A 251 7.16 9.96 -3.35
CA TYR A 251 8.02 8.80 -3.20
C TYR A 251 9.31 9.20 -2.51
N TYR A 252 9.66 8.47 -1.45
CA TYR A 252 10.95 8.56 -0.74
C TYR A 252 11.71 7.25 -0.97
N ARG A 253 12.59 7.23 -1.94
CA ARG A 253 13.30 6.03 -2.38
C ARG A 253 14.80 6.17 -2.16
N ASN A 254 15.41 5.11 -1.61
CA ASN A 254 16.86 4.98 -1.56
C ASN A 254 17.33 4.28 -2.85
N GLU A 255 18.33 4.84 -3.54
CA GLU A 255 18.89 4.28 -4.76
C GLU A 255 19.50 2.88 -4.56
N GLU A 256 19.90 2.55 -3.33
CA GLU A 256 20.44 1.23 -2.95
C GLU A 256 19.37 0.23 -2.51
N ASP A 257 18.10 0.65 -2.40
CA ASP A 257 17.02 -0.23 -1.97
C ASP A 257 16.67 -1.26 -3.05
N LEU A 258 16.70 -2.55 -2.66
CA LEU A 258 16.49 -3.66 -3.57
C LEU A 258 15.06 -3.65 -4.16
N LEU A 259 14.06 -3.35 -3.34
CA LEU A 259 12.64 -3.37 -3.77
C LEU A 259 12.34 -2.25 -4.76
N THR A 260 12.88 -1.07 -4.51
CA THR A 260 12.76 0.10 -5.40
C THR A 260 13.38 -0.17 -6.78
N ASN A 261 14.46 -0.96 -6.82
CA ASN A 261 15.19 -1.29 -8.06
C ASN A 261 14.67 -2.54 -8.77
N LEU A 262 13.70 -3.27 -8.19
CA LEU A 262 13.04 -4.37 -8.86
C LEU A 262 12.12 -3.83 -9.96
N THR A 263 12.64 -3.79 -11.19
CA THR A 263 11.81 -3.62 -12.39
C THR A 263 11.01 -4.90 -12.63
N LEU A 264 9.86 -4.99 -12.01
CA LEU A 264 8.93 -6.09 -12.26
C LEU A 264 8.21 -5.88 -13.58
N PRO A 265 7.95 -6.94 -14.36
CA PRO A 265 7.28 -6.82 -15.66
C PRO A 265 5.81 -6.35 -15.56
N TYR A 266 5.24 -6.33 -14.36
CA TYR A 266 3.87 -5.87 -14.07
C TYR A 266 3.82 -4.61 -13.21
N ALA A 267 4.97 -3.96 -12.98
CA ALA A 267 5.05 -2.75 -12.18
C ALA A 267 4.35 -1.58 -12.87
N TYR A 268 3.58 -0.84 -12.09
CA TYR A 268 2.96 0.42 -12.49
C TYR A 268 3.34 1.54 -11.52
#